data_01a5b3526a75c6babeba43a2d9003ac9
#
_entry.id   01a5b3526a75c6babeba43a2d9003ac9
#
_cell.length_a   1.000
_cell.length_b   1.000
_cell.length_c   1.000
_cell.angle_alpha   90.00
_cell.angle_beta   90.00
_cell.angle_gamma   90.00
#
_symmetry.space_group_name_H-M   'P 1'
#
loop_
_entity.id
_entity.type
_entity.pdbx_description
1 polymer ?
#
loop_
_entity_poly.entity_id
_entity_poly.type
_entity_poly.pdbx_seq_one_letter_code
_entity_poly.pdbx_strand_id
1 'polypeptide(L)'
;MSEHIIVVESLKDWRWNSSNAVIVKAKDYLAQGYLKNRNAKVINLCRNYRYLSLGYYCSLLAEARRHKVIPSVRTLTDLSSKRIYSLSASDLDSLVQRTFSRPGTDNGGETIEIRVFFGRSQNPEFQEIARQLFDLFPCPLFKVELRKSGRWQIHAIKPEHLQNFSDENALFFADALNQYLSKRWREPKSPSTNRFDLAVLHNPSEALAPSDKRALERFVKAGRKLDVNVELIERKDYGRLGEYDAL
;
A
#
# COMPACT_ATOMS: atom_id res chain seq x y z
N MET A 1 4.75 -24.31 7.78
CA MET A 1 5.18 -23.35 6.73
C MET A 1 3.99 -22.49 6.38
N SER A 2 4.17 -21.18 6.18
CA SER A 2 3.09 -20.31 5.72
C SER A 2 2.84 -20.57 4.24
N GLU A 3 1.61 -20.86 3.88
CA GLU A 3 1.19 -21.13 2.50
C GLU A 3 0.98 -19.82 1.74
N HIS A 4 1.57 -19.69 0.57
CA HIS A 4 1.34 -18.54 -0.31
C HIS A 4 0.20 -18.90 -1.28
N ILE A 5 -0.77 -18.00 -1.38
CA ILE A 5 -1.93 -18.13 -2.26
C ILE A 5 -1.93 -16.94 -3.19
N ILE A 6 -1.99 -17.21 -4.47
CA ILE A 6 -2.15 -16.19 -5.49
C ILE A 6 -3.57 -16.28 -6.02
N VAL A 7 -4.32 -15.18 -5.86
CA VAL A 7 -5.71 -15.10 -6.32
C VAL A 7 -5.75 -14.35 -7.65
N VAL A 8 -6.34 -14.98 -8.66
CA VAL A 8 -6.55 -14.43 -10.01
C VAL A 8 -8.01 -14.55 -10.41
N GLU A 9 -8.54 -13.67 -11.25
CA GLU A 9 -9.94 -13.79 -11.71
C GLU A 9 -10.14 -14.99 -12.64
N SER A 10 -9.16 -15.28 -13.49
CA SER A 10 -9.15 -16.43 -14.38
C SER A 10 -7.79 -17.10 -14.38
N LEU A 11 -7.75 -18.43 -14.45
CA LEU A 11 -6.49 -19.15 -14.61
C LEU A 11 -5.78 -18.81 -15.92
N LYS A 12 -6.49 -18.29 -16.92
CA LYS A 12 -5.90 -17.79 -18.19
C LYS A 12 -5.03 -16.56 -17.99
N ASP A 13 -5.23 -15.83 -16.87
CA ASP A 13 -4.40 -14.65 -16.52
C ASP A 13 -3.03 -15.07 -15.98
N TRP A 14 -2.90 -16.33 -15.58
CA TRP A 14 -1.69 -16.87 -15.00
C TRP A 14 -0.88 -17.64 -16.04
N ARG A 15 0.31 -17.15 -16.37
CA ARG A 15 1.19 -17.73 -17.42
C ARG A 15 2.46 -18.35 -16.85
N TRP A 16 2.67 -18.26 -15.55
CA TRP A 16 3.94 -18.64 -14.91
C TRP A 16 3.81 -19.97 -14.14
N ASN A 17 4.89 -20.75 -14.13
CA ASN A 17 5.00 -21.89 -13.25
C ASN A 17 5.44 -21.41 -11.85
N SER A 18 4.59 -21.60 -10.86
CA SER A 18 4.89 -21.25 -9.47
C SER A 18 4.96 -22.53 -8.64
N SER A 19 6.16 -22.89 -8.20
CA SER A 19 6.37 -24.04 -7.30
C SER A 19 6.08 -23.70 -5.83
N ASN A 20 6.04 -22.43 -5.47
CA ASN A 20 6.00 -21.95 -4.09
C ASN A 20 4.67 -21.27 -3.70
N ALA A 21 3.67 -21.31 -4.54
CA ALA A 21 2.37 -20.72 -4.28
C ALA A 21 1.23 -21.51 -4.94
N VAL A 22 0.09 -21.54 -4.28
CA VAL A 22 -1.15 -22.13 -4.81
C VAL A 22 -1.92 -21.05 -5.58
N ILE A 23 -2.25 -21.35 -6.84
CA ILE A 23 -3.02 -20.43 -7.70
C ILE A 23 -4.50 -20.77 -7.57
N VAL A 24 -5.31 -19.77 -7.19
CA VAL A 24 -6.74 -19.94 -6.94
C VAL A 24 -7.55 -18.90 -7.73
N LYS A 25 -8.68 -19.31 -8.31
CA LYS A 25 -9.62 -18.37 -8.90
C LYS A 25 -10.29 -17.52 -7.82
N ALA A 26 -10.52 -16.25 -8.09
CA ALA A 26 -11.19 -15.34 -7.16
C ALA A 26 -12.55 -15.90 -6.69
N LYS A 27 -13.37 -16.43 -7.60
CA LYS A 27 -14.67 -17.04 -7.25
C LYS A 27 -14.52 -18.21 -6.30
N ASP A 28 -13.55 -19.09 -6.52
CA ASP A 28 -13.29 -20.26 -5.68
C ASP A 28 -12.75 -19.82 -4.31
N TYR A 29 -11.87 -18.81 -4.28
CA TYR A 29 -11.38 -18.22 -3.04
C TYR A 29 -12.50 -17.59 -2.20
N LEU A 30 -13.49 -16.94 -2.84
CA LEU A 30 -14.65 -16.38 -2.15
C LEU A 30 -15.63 -17.46 -1.66
N ALA A 31 -15.96 -18.44 -2.51
CA ALA A 31 -16.99 -19.43 -2.24
C ALA A 31 -16.56 -20.51 -1.24
N GLN A 32 -15.31 -20.94 -1.31
CA GLN A 32 -14.83 -22.01 -0.45
C GLN A 32 -14.27 -21.37 0.82
N GLY A 33 -14.67 -21.91 1.98
CA GLY A 33 -14.00 -21.66 3.23
C GLY A 33 -12.55 -22.18 3.18
N TYR A 34 -11.88 -21.90 2.07
CA TYR A 34 -10.51 -22.25 1.77
C TYR A 34 -9.66 -21.75 2.91
N LEU A 35 -9.13 -22.72 3.60
CA LEU A 35 -8.05 -22.55 4.52
C LEU A 35 -8.50 -22.23 5.94
N LYS A 36 -8.68 -23.27 6.65
CA LYS A 36 -8.53 -23.27 8.12
C LYS A 36 -7.16 -22.75 8.56
N ASN A 37 -6.26 -22.47 7.60
CA ASN A 37 -4.91 -21.97 7.86
C ASN A 37 -4.90 -20.46 8.02
N ARG A 38 -5.02 -20.01 9.26
CA ARG A 38 -5.00 -18.58 9.66
C ARG A 38 -3.70 -17.82 9.31
N ASN A 39 -2.66 -18.53 8.86
CA ASN A 39 -1.35 -17.95 8.53
C ASN A 39 -1.09 -17.88 7.02
N ALA A 40 -2.10 -18.05 6.18
CA ALA A 40 -1.94 -17.94 4.74
C ALA A 40 -1.56 -16.52 4.33
N LYS A 41 -0.74 -16.41 3.29
CA LYS A 41 -0.30 -15.16 2.68
C LYS A 41 -0.94 -15.06 1.30
N VAL A 42 -1.81 -14.10 1.14
CA VAL A 42 -2.59 -13.91 -0.08
C VAL A 42 -2.01 -12.78 -0.92
N ILE A 43 -1.70 -13.08 -2.17
CA ILE A 43 -1.36 -12.10 -3.18
C ILE A 43 -2.56 -12.00 -4.12
N ASN A 44 -3.28 -10.91 -4.02
CA ASN A 44 -4.46 -10.67 -4.83
C ASN A 44 -4.04 -9.97 -6.13
N LEU A 45 -4.18 -10.68 -7.25
CA LEU A 45 -3.85 -10.22 -8.60
C LEU A 45 -5.10 -10.16 -9.49
N CYS A 46 -6.24 -9.83 -8.89
CA CYS A 46 -7.47 -9.61 -9.65
C CYS A 46 -7.35 -8.40 -10.59
N ARG A 47 -8.17 -8.40 -11.64
CA ARG A 47 -8.16 -7.36 -12.67
C ARG A 47 -8.72 -6.01 -12.21
N ASN A 48 -9.57 -6.04 -11.18
CA ASN A 48 -10.28 -4.87 -10.71
C ASN A 48 -10.37 -4.87 -9.19
N TYR A 49 -10.02 -3.73 -8.58
CA TYR A 49 -10.04 -3.54 -7.14
C TYR A 49 -11.05 -2.47 -6.69
N ARG A 50 -11.90 -1.98 -7.61
CA ARG A 50 -12.94 -1.01 -7.24
C ARG A 50 -13.87 -1.60 -6.19
N TYR A 51 -14.44 -0.74 -5.38
CA TYR A 51 -15.47 -1.13 -4.41
C TYR A 51 -16.52 -2.06 -5.04
N LEU A 52 -16.90 -3.13 -4.37
CA LEU A 52 -17.80 -4.19 -4.83
C LEU A 52 -17.27 -5.09 -5.97
N SER A 53 -16.02 -4.94 -6.39
CA SER A 53 -15.43 -5.87 -7.37
C SER A 53 -14.96 -7.17 -6.72
N LEU A 54 -14.72 -8.22 -7.53
CA LEU A 54 -14.16 -9.49 -7.05
C LEU A 54 -12.83 -9.30 -6.30
N GLY A 55 -11.95 -8.46 -6.84
CA GLY A 55 -10.66 -8.17 -6.19
C GLY A 55 -10.83 -7.48 -4.86
N TYR A 56 -11.74 -6.52 -4.73
CA TYR A 56 -12.06 -5.90 -3.46
C TYR A 56 -12.52 -6.94 -2.42
N TYR A 57 -13.47 -7.79 -2.79
CA TYR A 57 -13.97 -8.83 -1.88
C TYR A 57 -12.92 -9.89 -1.54
N CYS A 58 -12.00 -10.22 -2.45
CA CYS A 58 -10.90 -11.12 -2.13
C CYS A 58 -10.00 -10.56 -1.02
N SER A 59 -9.65 -9.28 -1.08
CA SER A 59 -8.88 -8.63 -0.02
C SER A 59 -9.66 -8.56 1.29
N LEU A 60 -10.93 -8.12 1.24
CA LEU A 60 -11.80 -8.02 2.41
C LEU A 60 -11.96 -9.36 3.13
N LEU A 61 -12.25 -10.42 2.36
CA LEU A 61 -12.42 -11.75 2.93
C LEU A 61 -11.11 -12.35 3.43
N ALA A 62 -9.99 -12.04 2.81
CA ALA A 62 -8.67 -12.43 3.31
C ALA A 62 -8.42 -11.84 4.70
N GLU A 63 -8.67 -10.55 4.89
CA GLU A 63 -8.54 -9.89 6.19
C GLU A 63 -9.51 -10.48 7.23
N ALA A 64 -10.78 -10.70 6.85
CA ALA A 64 -11.77 -11.33 7.72
C ALA A 64 -11.37 -12.75 8.17
N ARG A 65 -10.65 -13.48 7.32
CA ARG A 65 -10.07 -14.81 7.60
C ARG A 65 -8.74 -14.75 8.35
N ARG A 66 -8.25 -13.54 8.66
CA ARG A 66 -6.94 -13.28 9.27
C ARG A 66 -5.75 -13.75 8.42
N HIS A 67 -5.91 -13.77 7.11
CA HIS A 67 -4.82 -13.96 6.18
C HIS A 67 -4.06 -12.64 6.00
N LYS A 68 -2.77 -12.72 5.77
CA LYS A 68 -1.97 -11.57 5.36
C LYS A 68 -2.17 -11.34 3.87
N VAL A 69 -2.76 -10.23 3.47
CA VAL A 69 -3.10 -9.97 2.07
C VAL A 69 -2.44 -8.70 1.53
N ILE A 70 -2.03 -8.75 0.28
CA ILE A 70 -1.64 -7.57 -0.52
C ILE A 70 -2.39 -7.60 -1.86
N PRO A 71 -2.98 -6.46 -2.26
CA PRO A 71 -3.23 -5.27 -1.45
C PRO A 71 -4.26 -5.51 -0.36
N SER A 72 -4.12 -4.83 0.78
CA SER A 72 -5.13 -4.78 1.84
C SER A 72 -6.32 -3.92 1.40
N VAL A 73 -7.47 -4.02 2.09
CA VAL A 73 -8.62 -3.14 1.84
C VAL A 73 -8.22 -1.68 2.06
N ARG A 74 -7.45 -1.39 3.10
CA ARG A 74 -6.91 -0.05 3.35
C ARG A 74 -6.09 0.44 2.15
N THR A 75 -5.12 -0.34 1.68
CA THR A 75 -4.31 0.02 0.50
C THR A 75 -5.19 0.33 -0.72
N LEU A 76 -6.24 -0.47 -0.95
CA LEU A 76 -7.17 -0.24 -2.06
C LEU A 76 -7.95 1.05 -1.90
N THR A 77 -8.39 1.37 -0.69
CA THR A 77 -9.10 2.61 -0.37
C THR A 77 -8.16 3.81 -0.55
N ASP A 78 -6.95 3.75 -0.02
CA ASP A 78 -5.95 4.81 -0.13
C ASP A 78 -5.62 5.10 -1.61
N LEU A 79 -5.38 4.06 -2.41
CA LEU A 79 -5.09 4.21 -3.84
C LEU A 79 -6.30 4.67 -4.68
N SER A 80 -7.52 4.51 -4.18
CA SER A 80 -8.74 4.99 -4.86
C SER A 80 -8.93 6.50 -4.75
N SER A 81 -8.30 7.15 -3.77
CA SER A 81 -8.45 8.57 -3.49
C SER A 81 -7.14 9.33 -3.73
N LYS A 82 -7.14 10.18 -4.77
CA LYS A 82 -5.98 11.03 -5.08
C LYS A 82 -5.55 11.88 -3.89
N ARG A 83 -6.49 12.38 -3.11
CA ARG A 83 -6.21 13.20 -1.93
C ARG A 83 -5.41 12.44 -0.89
N ILE A 84 -5.79 11.19 -0.61
CA ILE A 84 -5.15 10.35 0.42
C ILE A 84 -3.72 10.00 0.02
N TYR A 85 -3.53 9.42 -1.19
CA TYR A 85 -2.17 9.04 -1.57
C TYR A 85 -1.25 10.24 -1.82
N SER A 86 -1.78 11.40 -2.21
CA SER A 86 -0.97 12.62 -2.35
C SER A 86 -0.43 13.10 -1.00
N LEU A 87 -1.22 13.00 0.07
CA LEU A 87 -0.76 13.32 1.42
C LEU A 87 0.32 12.34 1.89
N SER A 88 0.06 11.05 1.74
CA SER A 88 1.00 10.00 2.14
C SER A 88 2.29 9.98 1.30
N ALA A 89 2.22 10.44 0.06
CA ALA A 89 3.37 10.50 -0.85
C ALA A 89 4.14 11.81 -0.78
N SER A 90 3.68 12.81 -0.02
CA SER A 90 4.39 14.11 0.14
C SER A 90 5.81 13.94 0.65
N ASP A 91 6.04 12.96 1.53
CA ASP A 91 7.36 12.64 2.06
C ASP A 91 8.33 12.12 0.98
N LEU A 92 7.79 11.63 -0.16
CA LEU A 92 8.58 11.20 -1.30
C LEU A 92 8.97 12.33 -2.25
N ASP A 93 8.42 13.52 -2.08
CA ASP A 93 8.72 14.66 -2.98
C ASP A 93 10.23 14.96 -3.03
N SER A 94 10.91 14.93 -1.89
CA SER A 94 12.36 15.13 -1.82
C SER A 94 13.13 14.02 -2.56
N LEU A 95 12.68 12.78 -2.49
CA LEU A 95 13.28 11.66 -3.20
C LEU A 95 13.05 11.79 -4.71
N VAL A 96 11.83 12.14 -5.13
CA VAL A 96 11.50 12.38 -6.55
C VAL A 96 12.40 13.47 -7.11
N GLN A 97 12.49 14.65 -6.45
CA GLN A 97 13.36 15.73 -6.91
C GLN A 97 14.82 15.30 -7.02
N ARG A 98 15.36 14.63 -6.01
CA ARG A 98 16.74 14.13 -6.00
C ARG A 98 17.00 13.11 -7.11
N THR A 99 16.04 12.26 -7.43
CA THR A 99 16.14 11.28 -8.51
C THR A 99 16.24 12.01 -9.86
N PHE A 100 15.37 12.96 -10.10
CA PHE A 100 15.36 13.73 -11.36
C PHE A 100 16.47 14.80 -11.48
N SER A 101 17.18 15.10 -10.40
CA SER A 101 18.37 15.94 -10.44
C SER A 101 19.63 15.18 -10.95
N ARG A 102 19.55 13.87 -11.13
CA ARG A 102 20.66 13.07 -11.65
C ARG A 102 20.75 13.22 -13.19
N PRO A 103 21.96 13.33 -13.76
CA PRO A 103 22.11 13.37 -15.20
C PRO A 103 21.51 12.11 -15.88
N GLY A 104 20.76 12.31 -16.96
CA GLY A 104 20.16 11.21 -17.73
C GLY A 104 18.78 10.73 -17.29
N THR A 105 18.29 11.13 -16.10
CA THR A 105 16.97 10.71 -15.62
C THR A 105 15.83 11.57 -16.20
N ASP A 106 16.09 12.85 -16.47
CA ASP A 106 15.13 13.76 -17.11
C ASP A 106 15.28 13.71 -18.63
N ASN A 107 14.36 13.00 -19.30
CA ASN A 107 14.34 12.85 -20.76
C ASN A 107 13.73 14.08 -21.48
N GLY A 108 13.57 15.21 -20.80
CA GLY A 108 12.94 16.42 -21.36
C GLY A 108 11.42 16.33 -21.55
N GLY A 109 10.80 15.22 -21.17
CA GLY A 109 9.36 15.02 -21.22
C GLY A 109 8.64 15.65 -20.00
N GLU A 110 7.37 15.97 -20.17
CA GLU A 110 6.54 16.50 -19.09
C GLU A 110 5.92 15.39 -18.21
N THR A 111 5.95 14.14 -18.65
CA THR A 111 5.33 13.00 -17.97
C THR A 111 6.21 11.76 -18.10
N ILE A 112 6.37 11.03 -17.00
CA ILE A 112 7.06 9.73 -16.93
C ILE A 112 6.16 8.73 -16.23
N GLU A 113 6.07 7.53 -16.79
CA GLU A 113 5.36 6.39 -16.20
C GLU A 113 6.37 5.37 -15.66
N ILE A 114 6.18 4.96 -14.42
CA ILE A 114 6.96 3.93 -13.75
C ILE A 114 6.03 2.78 -13.38
N ARG A 115 6.39 1.56 -13.78
CA ARG A 115 5.73 0.35 -13.28
C ARG A 115 6.46 -0.19 -12.07
N VAL A 116 5.70 -0.57 -11.05
CA VAL A 116 6.21 -1.13 -9.80
C VAL A 116 5.69 -2.55 -9.64
N PHE A 117 6.62 -3.49 -9.50
CA PHE A 117 6.40 -4.92 -9.36
C PHE A 117 6.93 -5.36 -7.99
N PHE A 118 6.06 -5.52 -6.99
CA PHE A 118 6.49 -5.87 -5.62
C PHE A 118 7.61 -4.97 -5.08
N GLY A 119 7.52 -3.67 -5.31
CA GLY A 119 8.53 -2.69 -4.90
C GLY A 119 9.79 -2.63 -5.78
N ARG A 120 9.76 -3.25 -6.96
CA ARG A 120 10.84 -3.22 -7.93
C ARG A 120 10.44 -2.46 -9.17
N SER A 121 11.40 -1.78 -9.78
CA SER A 121 11.28 -1.10 -11.07
C SER A 121 12.23 -1.74 -12.08
N GLN A 122 11.81 -1.83 -13.36
CA GLN A 122 12.69 -2.24 -14.46
C GLN A 122 13.82 -1.24 -14.68
N ASN A 123 13.52 0.05 -14.46
CA ASN A 123 14.53 1.08 -14.55
C ASN A 123 15.22 1.27 -13.19
N PRO A 124 16.55 1.01 -13.09
CA PRO A 124 17.29 1.11 -11.83
C PRO A 124 17.24 2.51 -11.19
N GLU A 125 17.09 3.57 -11.99
CA GLU A 125 17.03 4.95 -11.50
C GLU A 125 15.81 5.19 -10.61
N PHE A 126 14.71 4.49 -10.88
CA PHE A 126 13.46 4.60 -10.12
C PHE A 126 13.30 3.53 -9.04
N GLN A 127 14.31 2.68 -8.83
CA GLN A 127 14.21 1.56 -7.88
C GLN A 127 13.88 2.03 -6.46
N GLU A 128 14.48 3.11 -5.99
CA GLU A 128 14.23 3.60 -4.63
C GLU A 128 12.82 4.19 -4.48
N ILE A 129 12.33 4.91 -5.51
CA ILE A 129 10.95 5.40 -5.55
C ILE A 129 9.97 4.22 -5.53
N ALA A 130 10.23 3.20 -6.35
CA ALA A 130 9.40 2.00 -6.42
C ALA A 130 9.32 1.27 -5.07
N ARG A 131 10.45 1.15 -4.38
CA ARG A 131 10.54 0.51 -3.07
C ARG A 131 9.74 1.28 -2.02
N GLN A 132 9.96 2.59 -1.92
CA GLN A 132 9.27 3.41 -0.90
C GLN A 132 7.77 3.52 -1.17
N LEU A 133 7.35 3.59 -2.43
CA LEU A 133 5.93 3.54 -2.79
C LEU A 133 5.28 2.20 -2.44
N PHE A 134 5.99 1.10 -2.62
CA PHE A 134 5.48 -0.21 -2.21
C PHE A 134 5.42 -0.36 -0.69
N ASP A 135 6.35 0.25 0.04
CA ASP A 135 6.32 0.28 1.51
C ASP A 135 5.13 1.09 2.04
N LEU A 136 4.74 2.18 1.35
CA LEU A 136 3.56 2.98 1.69
C LEU A 136 2.24 2.31 1.24
N PHE A 137 2.24 1.78 0.01
CA PHE A 137 1.07 1.18 -0.62
C PHE A 137 1.40 -0.24 -1.07
N PRO A 138 1.32 -1.24 -0.18
CA PRO A 138 1.62 -2.63 -0.52
C PRO A 138 0.63 -3.20 -1.54
N CYS A 139 0.86 -2.92 -2.81
CA CYS A 139 0.12 -3.44 -3.94
C CYS A 139 1.08 -4.20 -4.86
N PRO A 140 0.76 -5.45 -5.27
CA PRO A 140 1.68 -6.29 -6.06
C PRO A 140 2.17 -5.64 -7.34
N LEU A 141 1.27 -4.91 -7.99
CA LEU A 141 1.49 -4.30 -9.28
C LEU A 141 0.74 -2.99 -9.39
N PHE A 142 1.45 -1.92 -9.65
CA PHE A 142 0.86 -0.61 -9.90
C PHE A 142 1.73 0.25 -10.79
N LYS A 143 1.09 1.24 -11.41
CA LYS A 143 1.71 2.24 -12.26
C LYS A 143 1.70 3.59 -11.56
N VAL A 144 2.81 4.30 -11.65
CA VAL A 144 3.00 5.65 -11.11
C VAL A 144 3.20 6.60 -12.28
N GLU A 145 2.41 7.64 -12.32
CA GLU A 145 2.57 8.74 -13.27
C GLU A 145 3.20 9.93 -12.54
N LEU A 146 4.38 10.31 -13.00
CA LEU A 146 5.09 11.49 -12.54
C LEU A 146 4.90 12.60 -13.57
N ARG A 147 4.61 13.82 -13.12
CA ARG A 147 4.48 15.00 -14.00
C ARG A 147 5.37 16.13 -13.53
N LYS A 148 5.89 16.84 -14.52
CA LYS A 148 6.69 18.06 -14.33
C LYS A 148 5.79 19.29 -14.42
N SER A 149 5.56 19.96 -13.30
CA SER A 149 4.85 21.24 -13.24
C SER A 149 5.70 22.20 -12.40
N GLY A 150 6.70 22.81 -13.05
CA GLY A 150 7.80 23.50 -12.37
C GLY A 150 8.79 22.53 -11.71
N ARG A 151 8.29 21.54 -10.97
CA ARG A 151 9.04 20.44 -10.35
C ARG A 151 8.35 19.11 -10.63
N TRP A 152 9.10 18.01 -10.55
CA TRP A 152 8.55 16.66 -10.69
C TRP A 152 7.69 16.29 -9.47
N GLN A 153 6.51 15.73 -9.70
CA GLN A 153 5.57 15.32 -8.65
C GLN A 153 4.84 14.03 -9.03
N ILE A 154 4.43 13.26 -8.02
CA ILE A 154 3.56 12.11 -8.21
C ILE A 154 2.17 12.63 -8.58
N HIS A 155 1.75 12.37 -9.83
CA HIS A 155 0.46 12.80 -10.35
C HIS A 155 -0.63 11.76 -10.13
N ALA A 156 -0.32 10.48 -10.34
CA ALA A 156 -1.25 9.39 -10.15
C ALA A 156 -0.54 8.09 -9.75
N ILE A 157 -1.20 7.29 -8.91
CA ILE A 157 -0.83 5.92 -8.60
C ILE A 157 -2.04 5.05 -8.90
N LYS A 158 -1.89 4.07 -9.79
CA LYS A 158 -2.99 3.22 -10.25
C LYS A 158 -2.59 1.75 -10.17
N PRO A 159 -3.35 0.90 -9.45
CA PRO A 159 -3.17 -0.54 -9.56
C PRO A 159 -3.25 -0.99 -11.02
N GLU A 160 -2.40 -1.91 -11.40
CA GLU A 160 -2.34 -2.49 -12.74
C GLU A 160 -2.64 -4.00 -12.65
N HIS A 161 -2.90 -4.65 -13.77
CA HIS A 161 -3.25 -6.06 -13.84
C HIS A 161 -2.46 -6.80 -14.93
N LEU A 162 -2.41 -8.13 -14.80
CA LEU A 162 -1.52 -8.99 -15.60
C LEU A 162 -1.82 -9.05 -17.10
N GLN A 163 -3.03 -8.66 -17.53
CA GLN A 163 -3.46 -8.86 -18.93
C GLN A 163 -2.72 -8.00 -19.95
N ASN A 164 -2.16 -6.87 -19.54
CA ASN A 164 -1.55 -5.88 -20.43
C ASN A 164 -0.01 -5.98 -20.44
N PHE A 165 0.53 -7.13 -20.08
CA PHE A 165 1.98 -7.30 -20.05
C PHE A 165 2.56 -7.62 -21.43
N SER A 166 3.59 -6.87 -21.82
CA SER A 166 4.57 -7.32 -22.79
C SER A 166 5.34 -8.52 -22.23
N ASP A 167 6.01 -9.27 -23.11
CA ASP A 167 6.82 -10.42 -22.69
C ASP A 167 7.93 -10.00 -21.70
N GLU A 168 8.53 -8.84 -21.92
CA GLU A 168 9.54 -8.26 -21.02
C GLU A 168 8.96 -7.99 -19.61
N ASN A 169 7.79 -7.35 -19.53
CA ASN A 169 7.08 -7.12 -18.27
C ASN A 169 6.72 -8.43 -17.59
N ALA A 170 6.34 -9.45 -18.36
CA ALA A 170 5.98 -10.77 -17.83
C ALA A 170 7.19 -11.47 -17.20
N LEU A 171 8.36 -11.40 -17.80
CA LEU A 171 9.60 -11.96 -17.27
C LEU A 171 10.04 -11.21 -16.00
N PHE A 172 10.03 -9.88 -16.04
CA PHE A 172 10.38 -9.08 -14.87
C PHE A 172 9.43 -9.31 -13.68
N PHE A 173 8.14 -9.40 -13.95
CA PHE A 173 7.13 -9.74 -12.94
C PHE A 173 7.40 -11.10 -12.30
N ALA A 174 7.73 -12.12 -13.10
CA ALA A 174 8.04 -13.46 -12.59
C ALA A 174 9.25 -13.43 -11.64
N ASP A 175 10.31 -12.72 -12.01
CA ASP A 175 11.49 -12.55 -11.16
C ASP A 175 11.16 -11.78 -9.88
N ALA A 176 10.42 -10.66 -9.98
CA ALA A 176 10.00 -9.87 -8.83
C ALA A 176 9.10 -10.67 -7.87
N LEU A 177 8.16 -11.46 -8.41
CA LEU A 177 7.31 -12.35 -7.63
C LEU A 177 8.13 -13.44 -6.91
N ASN A 178 9.04 -14.12 -7.62
CA ASN A 178 9.88 -15.16 -7.02
C ASN A 178 10.75 -14.61 -5.89
N GLN A 179 11.33 -13.43 -6.07
CA GLN A 179 12.07 -12.75 -5.01
C GLN A 179 11.18 -12.34 -3.83
N TYR A 180 9.95 -11.91 -4.10
CA TYR A 180 8.99 -11.57 -3.06
C TYR A 180 8.57 -12.81 -2.26
N LEU A 181 8.29 -13.94 -2.91
CA LEU A 181 7.92 -15.20 -2.28
C LEU A 181 9.08 -15.83 -1.48
N SER A 182 10.33 -15.63 -1.91
CA SER A 182 11.52 -16.17 -1.23
C SER A 182 11.89 -15.41 0.04
N LYS A 183 11.52 -14.12 0.12
CA LYS A 183 11.78 -13.30 1.31
C LYS A 183 10.86 -13.73 2.45
N ARG A 184 11.40 -13.77 3.68
CA ARG A 184 10.54 -13.83 4.86
C ARG A 184 9.58 -12.66 4.77
N TRP A 185 8.26 -12.94 4.74
CA TRP A 185 7.25 -11.90 4.75
C TRP A 185 7.50 -10.96 5.95
N ARG A 186 8.04 -9.81 5.67
CA ARG A 186 7.97 -8.68 6.57
C ARG A 186 6.74 -7.92 6.11
N GLU A 187 5.77 -7.75 6.99
CA GLU A 187 4.76 -6.71 6.74
C GLU A 187 5.56 -5.44 6.45
N PRO A 188 5.31 -4.78 5.30
CA PRO A 188 5.76 -3.41 5.18
C PRO A 188 5.34 -2.74 6.49
N LYS A 189 6.20 -1.93 7.07
CA LYS A 189 5.81 -1.10 8.20
C LYS A 189 4.78 -0.11 7.66
N SER A 190 3.57 -0.59 7.43
CA SER A 190 2.41 0.29 7.38
C SER A 190 2.50 1.16 8.62
N PRO A 191 2.36 2.45 8.53
CA PRO A 191 2.09 3.25 9.71
C PRO A 191 1.00 2.48 10.45
N SER A 192 1.30 2.08 11.67
CA SER A 192 0.60 1.11 12.50
C SER A 192 -0.86 0.92 12.08
N THR A 193 -1.26 -0.29 11.70
CA THR A 193 -2.66 -0.66 11.52
C THR A 193 -3.32 -0.62 12.89
N ASN A 194 -3.46 0.57 13.43
CA ASN A 194 -4.23 0.76 14.63
C ASN A 194 -5.70 0.53 14.25
N ARG A 195 -6.41 -0.11 15.12
CA ARG A 195 -7.81 -0.47 14.92
C ARG A 195 -8.72 0.75 14.86
N PHE A 196 -8.29 1.84 15.51
CA PHE A 196 -8.99 3.11 15.58
C PHE A 196 -7.99 4.26 15.57
N ASP A 197 -8.38 5.36 14.96
CA ASP A 197 -7.66 6.63 14.98
C ASP A 197 -8.38 7.60 15.93
N LEU A 198 -7.71 7.96 17.03
CA LEU A 198 -8.22 8.86 18.07
C LEU A 198 -7.45 10.18 18.02
N ALA A 199 -8.15 11.28 17.79
CA ALA A 199 -7.59 12.60 17.97
C ALA A 199 -7.70 13.05 19.43
N VAL A 200 -6.66 13.68 19.95
CA VAL A 200 -6.69 14.35 21.25
C VAL A 200 -6.37 15.82 21.02
N LEU A 201 -7.39 16.67 21.16
CA LEU A 201 -7.22 18.11 21.04
C LEU A 201 -6.45 18.66 22.24
N HIS A 202 -5.37 19.34 21.97
CA HIS A 202 -4.59 20.04 22.99
C HIS A 202 -4.18 21.43 22.55
N ASN A 203 -3.92 22.28 23.51
CA ASN A 203 -3.37 23.62 23.26
C ASN A 203 -2.01 23.77 23.98
N PRO A 204 -0.87 23.72 23.22
CA PRO A 204 0.46 23.79 23.83
C PRO A 204 0.74 25.13 24.55
N SER A 205 -0.01 26.19 24.23
CA SER A 205 0.18 27.54 24.80
C SER A 205 -0.74 27.84 25.97
N GLU A 206 -1.57 26.88 26.40
CA GLU A 206 -2.50 27.07 27.50
C GLU A 206 -1.79 26.95 28.85
N ALA A 207 -1.85 28.04 29.65
CA ALA A 207 -1.14 28.10 30.94
C ALA A 207 -1.70 27.12 31.99
N LEU A 208 -2.98 26.78 31.91
CA LEU A 208 -3.67 25.85 32.81
C LEU A 208 -4.27 24.68 32.02
N ALA A 209 -3.43 24.01 31.23
CA ALA A 209 -3.87 22.88 30.44
C ALA A 209 -4.42 21.75 31.35
N PRO A 210 -5.55 21.11 30.99
CA PRO A 210 -6.15 20.03 31.80
C PRO A 210 -5.27 18.78 31.89
N SER A 211 -4.30 18.64 30.96
CA SER A 211 -3.35 17.54 30.94
C SER A 211 -1.94 18.04 30.71
N ASP A 212 -1.00 17.61 31.53
CA ASP A 212 0.40 17.90 31.33
C ASP A 212 1.01 17.05 30.20
N LYS A 213 2.21 17.39 29.77
CA LYS A 213 2.92 16.68 28.70
C LYS A 213 3.10 15.18 29.00
N ARG A 214 3.33 14.83 30.28
CA ARG A 214 3.51 13.43 30.68
C ARG A 214 2.20 12.65 30.59
N ALA A 215 1.07 13.29 30.92
CA ALA A 215 -0.25 12.68 30.76
C ALA A 215 -0.54 12.40 29.27
N LEU A 216 -0.30 13.36 28.39
CA LEU A 216 -0.47 13.20 26.94
C LEU A 216 0.41 12.09 26.39
N GLU A 217 1.68 11.99 26.78
CA GLU A 217 2.58 10.89 26.41
C GLU A 217 2.08 9.52 26.88
N ARG A 218 1.43 9.47 28.07
CA ARG A 218 0.80 8.24 28.59
C ARG A 218 -0.42 7.85 27.77
N PHE A 219 -1.24 8.79 27.32
CA PHE A 219 -2.35 8.53 26.41
C PHE A 219 -1.86 7.88 25.11
N VAL A 220 -0.86 8.46 24.47
CA VAL A 220 -0.26 7.90 23.25
C VAL A 220 0.30 6.48 23.48
N LYS A 221 0.97 6.25 24.61
CA LYS A 221 1.49 4.92 24.95
C LYS A 221 0.39 3.90 25.25
N ALA A 222 -0.69 4.34 25.90
CA ALA A 222 -1.84 3.49 26.19
C ALA A 222 -2.56 3.09 24.89
N GLY A 223 -2.78 4.07 24.00
CA GLY A 223 -3.36 3.81 22.68
C GLY A 223 -2.60 2.75 21.91
N ARG A 224 -1.27 2.85 21.81
CA ARG A 224 -0.44 1.86 21.12
C ARG A 224 -0.57 0.43 21.67
N LYS A 225 -0.83 0.28 22.98
CA LYS A 225 -1.05 -1.04 23.61
C LYS A 225 -2.42 -1.63 23.26
N LEU A 226 -3.36 -0.78 22.86
CA LEU A 226 -4.74 -1.13 22.56
C LEU A 226 -5.03 -1.13 21.04
N ASP A 227 -4.00 -1.05 20.20
CA ASP A 227 -4.12 -0.91 18.75
C ASP A 227 -4.94 0.34 18.33
N VAL A 228 -4.83 1.41 19.12
CA VAL A 228 -5.41 2.73 18.85
C VAL A 228 -4.29 3.70 18.50
N ASN A 229 -4.38 4.35 17.35
CA ASN A 229 -3.52 5.47 17.00
C ASN A 229 -4.02 6.72 17.72
N VAL A 230 -3.21 7.25 18.62
CA VAL A 230 -3.56 8.50 19.32
C VAL A 230 -2.67 9.60 18.75
N GLU A 231 -3.30 10.55 18.07
CA GLU A 231 -2.64 11.74 17.54
C GLU A 231 -3.03 12.99 18.34
N LEU A 232 -2.03 13.77 18.74
CA LEU A 232 -2.26 15.06 19.40
C LEU A 232 -2.47 16.10 18.31
N ILE A 233 -3.64 16.71 18.28
CA ILE A 233 -4.01 17.75 17.31
C ILE A 233 -4.22 19.10 17.99
N GLU A 234 -4.00 20.16 17.23
CA GLU A 234 -4.25 21.53 17.66
C GLU A 234 -5.51 22.08 16.95
N ARG A 235 -6.01 23.22 17.43
CA ARG A 235 -7.18 23.88 16.84
C ARG A 235 -7.03 24.16 15.33
N LYS A 236 -5.81 24.40 14.86
CA LYS A 236 -5.51 24.61 13.42
C LYS A 236 -5.79 23.37 12.55
N ASP A 237 -5.78 22.17 13.16
CA ASP A 237 -5.95 20.88 12.48
C ASP A 237 -7.42 20.47 12.33
N TYR A 238 -8.38 21.38 12.63
CA TYR A 238 -9.81 21.10 12.59
C TYR A 238 -10.31 20.53 11.25
N GLY A 239 -9.67 20.87 10.15
CA GLY A 239 -9.99 20.34 8.82
C GLY A 239 -9.71 18.86 8.66
N ARG A 240 -8.93 18.27 9.57
CA ARG A 240 -8.56 16.84 9.58
C ARG A 240 -9.45 15.98 10.48
N LEU A 241 -10.42 16.57 11.17
CA LEU A 241 -11.27 15.84 12.13
C LEU A 241 -12.01 14.64 11.51
N GLY A 242 -12.34 14.72 10.23
CA GLY A 242 -12.97 13.61 9.50
C GLY A 242 -12.04 12.42 9.21
N GLU A 243 -10.75 12.51 9.54
CA GLU A 243 -9.77 11.43 9.39
C GLU A 243 -9.73 10.51 10.61
N TYR A 244 -10.34 10.92 11.73
CA TYR A 244 -10.32 10.20 13.00
C TYR A 244 -11.67 9.57 13.30
N ASP A 245 -11.64 8.42 13.98
CA ASP A 245 -12.86 7.71 14.42
C ASP A 245 -13.48 8.37 15.66
N ALA A 246 -12.66 9.06 16.47
CA ALA A 246 -13.09 9.78 17.67
C ALA A 246 -12.19 10.98 18.01
N LEU A 247 -12.77 11.95 18.75
CA LEU A 247 -12.14 13.13 19.31
C LEU A 247 -12.35 13.17 20.82
#